data_782c29d5f3c50c9f4d54579833e630a3
#
_entry.id   782c29d5f3c50c9f4d54579833e630a3
#
_cell.length_a   1.000
_cell.length_b   1.000
_cell.length_c   1.000
_cell.angle_alpha   90.00
_cell.angle_beta   90.00
_cell.angle_gamma   90.00
#
_symmetry.space_group_name_H-M   'P 1'
#
loop_
_entity.id
_entity.type
_entity.pdbx_description
1 polymer ?
#
loop_
_entity_poly.entity_id
_entity_poly.type
_entity_poly.pdbx_seq_one_letter_code
_entity_poly.pdbx_strand_id
1 'polypeptide(L)'
;MDFLPDVLAGYSAAPLDRATLVRSDAQPESPRAAVLHVHGYNDYFYQAEFGDWWARRGLAFYAVDMRRAGRSIRQGDHQHDMLSIAEPGEDIAAAMDAIAALHPGLPIIVHAHSTGGLSAAIWAKDRSHPQLTALVLNSPLFGLPMTRGQAILARAVTPIVKLRPSMIVSRVPSLYNERLHVSGGGTAEFNQEWKSPAGIPTTARWVGAVTGAWKRIDGGLDIAIPVLVARSAATGPESDDNPNFYSQDVVVDTVAIARRTPLLGARTEALVIEDGMHDLSQSAPGPREAYLEGVAEFVTRVLS
;
A
#
# COMPACT_ATOMS: atom_id res chain seq x y z
N MET A 1 24.13 0.24 8.03
CA MET A 1 23.22 -0.83 7.55
C MET A 1 23.84 -1.41 6.30
N ASP A 2 23.94 -2.72 6.22
CA ASP A 2 24.59 -3.40 5.11
C ASP A 2 23.50 -3.89 4.13
N PHE A 3 23.50 -3.30 2.94
CA PHE A 3 22.61 -3.72 1.85
C PHE A 3 23.33 -4.79 1.01
N LEU A 4 22.64 -5.88 0.76
CA LEU A 4 23.10 -6.97 -0.11
C LEU A 4 22.32 -6.94 -1.43
N PRO A 5 22.91 -7.41 -2.55
CA PRO A 5 22.17 -7.53 -3.81
C PRO A 5 20.84 -8.27 -3.63
N ASP A 6 19.78 -7.72 -4.21
CA ASP A 6 18.44 -8.28 -4.13
C ASP A 6 18.13 -9.22 -5.31
N VAL A 7 17.06 -10.02 -5.17
CA VAL A 7 16.49 -10.83 -6.28
C VAL A 7 15.92 -9.94 -7.39
N LEU A 8 15.51 -8.70 -7.06
CA LEU A 8 15.08 -7.70 -8.02
C LEU A 8 16.31 -6.96 -8.58
N ALA A 9 16.59 -7.14 -9.85
CA ALA A 9 17.74 -6.53 -10.51
C ALA A 9 17.76 -5.00 -10.38
N GLY A 10 18.92 -4.42 -10.04
CA GLY A 10 19.08 -2.99 -9.81
C GLY A 10 18.64 -2.53 -8.42
N TYR A 11 18.41 -3.47 -7.51
CA TYR A 11 18.03 -3.21 -6.13
C TYR A 11 18.90 -3.98 -5.14
N SER A 12 18.99 -3.45 -3.95
CA SER A 12 19.64 -4.08 -2.80
C SER A 12 18.69 -4.11 -1.61
N ALA A 13 18.83 -5.09 -0.74
CA ALA A 13 17.97 -5.26 0.43
C ALA A 13 18.78 -5.37 1.72
N ALA A 14 18.20 -4.88 2.81
CA ALA A 14 18.76 -4.98 4.15
C ALA A 14 17.69 -5.40 5.15
N PRO A 15 17.96 -6.36 6.07
CA PRO A 15 17.00 -6.76 7.08
C PRO A 15 16.80 -5.65 8.10
N LEU A 16 15.53 -5.42 8.45
CA LEU A 16 15.07 -4.76 9.67
C LEU A 16 14.72 -5.85 10.69
N ASP A 17 14.25 -5.49 11.90
CA ASP A 17 13.90 -6.51 12.90
C ASP A 17 12.88 -7.53 12.37
N ARG A 18 11.76 -7.08 11.84
CA ARG A 18 10.67 -7.92 11.32
C ARG A 18 10.40 -7.75 9.84
N ALA A 19 10.88 -6.68 9.25
CA ALA A 19 10.66 -6.25 7.87
C ALA A 19 11.98 -6.30 7.08
N THR A 20 11.90 -5.99 5.79
CA THR A 20 13.08 -5.85 4.93
C THR A 20 13.00 -4.52 4.21
N LEU A 21 14.05 -3.73 4.30
CA LEU A 21 14.18 -2.49 3.53
C LEU A 21 14.85 -2.79 2.20
N VAL A 22 14.18 -2.44 1.12
CA VAL A 22 14.68 -2.54 -0.26
C VAL A 22 15.07 -1.15 -0.74
N ARG A 23 16.17 -1.04 -1.47
CA ARG A 23 16.71 0.23 -1.96
C ARG A 23 17.03 0.11 -3.45
N SER A 24 16.67 1.11 -4.25
CA SER A 24 17.21 1.23 -5.61
C SER A 24 18.72 1.44 -5.57
N ASP A 25 19.47 0.75 -6.44
CA ASP A 25 20.92 0.96 -6.56
C ASP A 25 21.24 2.24 -7.36
N ALA A 26 20.26 2.73 -8.15
CA ALA A 26 20.34 3.99 -8.89
C ALA A 26 19.97 5.21 -8.01
N GLN A 27 20.58 5.33 -6.82
CA GLN A 27 20.35 6.49 -5.95
C GLN A 27 20.93 7.76 -6.56
N PRO A 28 20.21 8.90 -6.50
CA PRO A 28 20.80 10.19 -6.82
C PRO A 28 21.96 10.55 -5.88
N GLU A 29 23.02 11.15 -6.39
CA GLU A 29 24.17 11.61 -5.56
C GLU A 29 23.73 12.64 -4.50
N SER A 30 22.78 13.51 -4.84
CA SER A 30 22.24 14.56 -3.96
C SER A 30 20.72 14.54 -4.03
N PRO A 31 20.06 13.60 -3.32
CA PRO A 31 18.60 13.50 -3.35
C PRO A 31 17.94 14.72 -2.69
N ARG A 32 16.82 15.19 -3.29
CA ARG A 32 16.01 16.28 -2.71
C ARG A 32 15.10 15.81 -1.59
N ALA A 33 14.72 14.56 -1.62
CA ALA A 33 13.92 13.87 -0.62
C ALA A 33 14.13 12.35 -0.77
N ALA A 34 13.74 11.58 0.23
CA ALA A 34 13.59 10.13 0.11
C ALA A 34 12.10 9.76 -0.06
N VAL A 35 11.85 8.64 -0.71
CA VAL A 35 10.52 8.03 -0.83
C VAL A 35 10.58 6.64 -0.21
N LEU A 36 9.65 6.35 0.70
CA LEU A 36 9.40 5.02 1.24
C LEU A 36 8.10 4.47 0.64
N HIS A 37 8.19 3.44 -0.18
CA HIS A 37 7.03 2.70 -0.67
C HIS A 37 6.60 1.61 0.30
N VAL A 38 5.29 1.53 0.57
CA VAL A 38 4.63 0.54 1.45
C VAL A 38 3.59 -0.21 0.65
N HIS A 39 3.79 -1.52 0.49
CA HIS A 39 2.92 -2.38 -0.32
C HIS A 39 1.57 -2.71 0.36
N GLY A 40 0.66 -3.35 -0.40
CA GLY A 40 -0.66 -3.79 0.04
C GLY A 40 -0.71 -5.20 0.65
N TYR A 41 -1.95 -5.74 0.77
CA TYR A 41 -2.22 -7.12 1.16
C TYR A 41 -1.97 -8.07 0.00
N ASN A 42 -1.42 -9.27 0.27
CA ASN A 42 -1.00 -10.23 -0.76
C ASN A 42 -0.09 -9.55 -1.80
N ASP A 43 0.91 -8.81 -1.32
CA ASP A 43 1.78 -7.98 -2.13
C ASP A 43 3.17 -7.83 -1.49
N TYR A 44 4.14 -7.34 -2.25
CA TYR A 44 5.49 -6.99 -1.82
C TYR A 44 6.09 -6.03 -2.86
N PHE A 45 7.28 -5.48 -2.64
CA PHE A 45 7.89 -4.60 -3.64
C PHE A 45 8.55 -5.41 -4.77
N TYR A 46 8.06 -5.24 -6.01
CA TYR A 46 8.59 -5.83 -7.24
C TYR A 46 8.60 -4.84 -8.43
N GLN A 47 8.01 -3.67 -8.28
CA GLN A 47 7.78 -2.69 -9.34
C GLN A 47 9.05 -1.84 -9.60
N ALA A 48 10.10 -2.44 -10.21
CA ALA A 48 11.36 -1.75 -10.47
C ALA A 48 11.17 -0.42 -11.25
N GLU A 49 10.35 -0.43 -12.32
CA GLU A 49 10.08 0.78 -13.11
C GLU A 49 9.50 1.93 -12.27
N PHE A 50 8.68 1.60 -11.26
CA PHE A 50 8.11 2.60 -10.36
C PHE A 50 9.18 3.19 -9.43
N GLY A 51 10.08 2.37 -8.90
CA GLY A 51 11.20 2.85 -8.10
C GLY A 51 12.17 3.71 -8.92
N ASP A 52 12.47 3.28 -10.15
CA ASP A 52 13.33 4.02 -11.07
C ASP A 52 12.69 5.35 -11.50
N TRP A 53 11.35 5.41 -11.59
CA TRP A 53 10.62 6.64 -11.89
C TRP A 53 10.89 7.72 -10.81
N TRP A 54 10.95 7.34 -9.54
CA TRP A 54 11.32 8.23 -8.43
C TRP A 54 12.77 8.65 -8.49
N ALA A 55 13.68 7.70 -8.73
CA ALA A 55 15.12 7.96 -8.82
C ALA A 55 15.46 8.96 -9.96
N ARG A 56 14.84 8.78 -11.14
CA ARG A 56 14.99 9.73 -12.27
C ARG A 56 14.51 11.15 -11.94
N ARG A 57 13.69 11.33 -10.91
CA ARG A 57 13.23 12.64 -10.41
C ARG A 57 14.09 13.23 -9.30
N GLY A 58 15.24 12.63 -9.03
CA GLY A 58 16.16 13.10 -8.00
C GLY A 58 15.70 12.79 -6.58
N LEU A 59 14.93 11.72 -6.38
CA LEU A 59 14.48 11.26 -5.07
C LEU A 59 15.11 9.89 -4.76
N ALA A 60 15.62 9.72 -3.54
CA ALA A 60 16.15 8.45 -3.07
C ALA A 60 15.00 7.47 -2.82
N PHE A 61 14.95 6.37 -3.57
CA PHE A 61 13.84 5.43 -3.48
C PHE A 61 14.15 4.24 -2.59
N TYR A 62 13.20 3.96 -1.70
CA TYR A 62 13.16 2.83 -0.80
C TYR A 62 11.77 2.18 -0.82
N ALA A 63 11.72 0.89 -0.54
CA ALA A 63 10.48 0.16 -0.28
C ALA A 63 10.64 -0.71 0.96
N VAL A 64 9.57 -0.99 1.67
CA VAL A 64 9.57 -1.93 2.78
C VAL A 64 8.70 -3.13 2.45
N ASP A 65 9.28 -4.34 2.47
CA ASP A 65 8.51 -5.56 2.59
C ASP A 65 8.19 -5.74 4.07
N MET A 66 6.93 -5.51 4.42
CA MET A 66 6.46 -5.58 5.80
C MET A 66 6.57 -7.02 6.34
N ARG A 67 6.53 -7.20 7.66
CA ARG A 67 6.55 -8.54 8.27
C ARG A 67 5.56 -9.50 7.62
N ARG A 68 5.95 -10.74 7.40
CA ARG A 68 5.14 -11.79 6.78
C ARG A 68 4.79 -11.54 5.31
N ALA A 69 5.53 -10.68 4.62
CA ALA A 69 5.36 -10.37 3.21
C ALA A 69 6.70 -10.43 2.46
N GLY A 70 6.68 -10.87 1.21
CA GLY A 70 7.84 -10.87 0.32
C GLY A 70 9.10 -11.44 0.97
N ARG A 71 10.17 -10.62 1.00
CA ARG A 71 11.48 -10.95 1.58
C ARG A 71 11.46 -11.17 3.09
N SER A 72 10.39 -10.73 3.75
CA SER A 72 10.21 -10.80 5.21
C SER A 72 9.42 -12.01 5.69
N ILE A 73 9.07 -12.93 4.80
CA ILE A 73 8.40 -14.18 5.15
C ILE A 73 9.37 -15.09 5.90
N ARG A 74 8.95 -15.60 7.07
CA ARG A 74 9.71 -16.54 7.89
C ARG A 74 8.96 -17.88 7.98
N GLN A 75 9.69 -18.94 8.28
CA GLN A 75 9.09 -20.26 8.46
C GLN A 75 7.98 -20.24 9.51
N GLY A 76 6.81 -20.74 9.16
CA GLY A 76 5.64 -20.77 10.03
C GLY A 76 4.77 -19.51 10.03
N ASP A 77 5.14 -18.48 9.24
CA ASP A 77 4.31 -17.29 9.12
C ASP A 77 2.99 -17.59 8.37
N HIS A 78 1.92 -16.97 8.84
CA HIS A 78 0.75 -16.74 8.01
C HIS A 78 0.97 -15.46 7.21
N GLN A 79 1.21 -15.60 5.90
CA GLN A 79 1.51 -14.48 5.02
C GLN A 79 0.48 -13.36 5.15
N HIS A 80 0.96 -12.12 5.23
CA HIS A 80 0.18 -10.87 5.32
C HIS A 80 -0.82 -10.79 6.48
N ASP A 81 -0.81 -11.74 7.42
CA ASP A 81 -1.66 -11.66 8.60
C ASP A 81 -1.16 -10.56 9.55
N MET A 82 -2.08 -9.91 10.25
CA MET A 82 -1.75 -8.92 11.27
C MET A 82 -2.61 -9.09 12.52
N LEU A 83 -2.00 -8.94 13.69
CA LEU A 83 -2.69 -8.99 14.99
C LEU A 83 -3.46 -7.69 15.25
N SER A 84 -2.90 -6.58 14.79
CA SER A 84 -3.47 -5.25 14.88
C SER A 84 -2.91 -4.35 13.78
N ILE A 85 -3.57 -3.25 13.49
CA ILE A 85 -3.08 -2.23 12.54
C ILE A 85 -1.79 -1.53 13.02
N ALA A 86 -1.38 -1.72 14.27
CA ALA A 86 -0.13 -1.19 14.79
C ALA A 86 1.11 -1.94 14.27
N GLU A 87 1.00 -3.25 13.96
CA GLU A 87 2.13 -4.04 13.47
C GLU A 87 2.74 -3.51 12.17
N PRO A 88 1.97 -3.26 11.07
CA PRO A 88 2.53 -2.61 9.89
C PRO A 88 3.05 -1.21 10.18
N GLY A 89 2.46 -0.50 11.14
CA GLY A 89 2.97 0.80 11.59
C GLY A 89 4.35 0.72 12.25
N GLU A 90 4.68 -0.39 12.94
CA GLU A 90 6.03 -0.63 13.48
C GLU A 90 7.05 -0.86 12.36
N ASP A 91 6.67 -1.59 11.31
CA ASP A 91 7.53 -1.86 10.16
C ASP A 91 7.81 -0.57 9.36
N ILE A 92 6.78 0.28 9.18
CA ILE A 92 6.91 1.61 8.58
C ILE A 92 7.86 2.48 9.42
N ALA A 93 7.70 2.48 10.74
CA ALA A 93 8.57 3.26 11.64
C ALA A 93 10.03 2.79 11.54
N ALA A 94 10.29 1.48 11.57
CA ALA A 94 11.64 0.92 11.44
C ALA A 94 12.28 1.30 10.09
N ALA A 95 11.52 1.29 8.99
CA ALA A 95 11.99 1.72 7.68
C ALA A 95 12.29 3.23 7.65
N MET A 96 11.41 4.05 8.24
CA MET A 96 11.61 5.49 8.36
C MET A 96 12.87 5.84 9.16
N ASP A 97 13.06 5.20 10.33
CA ASP A 97 14.24 5.40 11.17
C ASP A 97 15.54 5.01 10.42
N ALA A 98 15.48 3.90 9.65
CA ALA A 98 16.61 3.44 8.85
C ALA A 98 16.97 4.44 7.73
N ILE A 99 15.97 4.94 7.00
CA ILE A 99 16.18 5.94 5.95
C ILE A 99 16.67 7.26 6.56
N ALA A 100 16.12 7.68 7.69
CA ALA A 100 16.55 8.89 8.39
C ALA A 100 18.01 8.82 8.85
N ALA A 101 18.46 7.64 9.27
CA ALA A 101 19.86 7.41 9.63
C ALA A 101 20.80 7.47 8.40
N LEU A 102 20.35 7.02 7.23
CA LEU A 102 21.09 7.12 5.96
C LEU A 102 21.11 8.54 5.39
N HIS A 103 20.05 9.31 5.64
CA HIS A 103 19.84 10.66 5.11
C HIS A 103 19.39 11.63 6.22
N PRO A 104 20.29 12.04 7.13
CA PRO A 104 19.94 12.92 8.23
C PRO A 104 19.37 14.25 7.74
N GLY A 105 18.18 14.60 8.23
CA GLY A 105 17.48 15.85 7.89
C GLY A 105 16.80 15.89 6.52
N LEU A 106 16.93 14.86 5.68
CA LEU A 106 16.29 14.83 4.38
C LEU A 106 14.77 14.60 4.53
N PRO A 107 13.90 15.36 3.83
CA PRO A 107 12.46 15.10 3.79
C PRO A 107 12.15 13.67 3.33
N ILE A 108 11.20 12.99 3.96
CA ILE A 108 10.76 11.64 3.57
C ILE A 108 9.28 11.69 3.22
N ILE A 109 8.94 11.17 2.05
CA ILE A 109 7.58 10.99 1.57
C ILE A 109 7.24 9.50 1.70
N VAL A 110 6.11 9.18 2.32
CA VAL A 110 5.61 7.81 2.34
C VAL A 110 4.58 7.65 1.23
N HIS A 111 4.91 6.82 0.25
CA HIS A 111 3.98 6.33 -0.78
C HIS A 111 3.44 4.98 -0.33
N ALA A 112 2.13 4.80 -0.26
CA ALA A 112 1.56 3.58 0.28
C ALA A 112 0.35 3.11 -0.53
N HIS A 113 0.31 1.80 -0.84
CA HIS A 113 -0.72 1.19 -1.67
C HIS A 113 -1.69 0.34 -0.83
N SER A 114 -2.99 0.45 -1.12
CA SER A 114 -4.03 -0.45 -0.60
C SER A 114 -4.02 -0.57 0.94
N THR A 115 -3.83 -1.77 1.51
CA THR A 115 -3.70 -1.99 2.97
C THR A 115 -2.51 -1.23 3.56
N GLY A 116 -1.42 -1.08 2.80
CA GLY A 116 -0.30 -0.22 3.19
C GLY A 116 -0.74 1.23 3.36
N GLY A 117 -1.62 1.73 2.47
CA GLY A 117 -2.21 3.07 2.57
C GLY A 117 -3.06 3.26 3.82
N LEU A 118 -3.87 2.25 4.19
CA LEU A 118 -4.59 2.24 5.46
C LEU A 118 -3.63 2.30 6.66
N SER A 119 -2.59 1.46 6.63
CA SER A 119 -1.59 1.36 7.70
C SER A 119 -0.79 2.66 7.84
N ALA A 120 -0.36 3.26 6.73
CA ALA A 120 0.40 4.51 6.72
C ALA A 120 -0.43 5.69 7.25
N ALA A 121 -1.73 5.78 6.91
CA ALA A 121 -2.61 6.81 7.43
C ALA A 121 -2.78 6.71 8.96
N ILE A 122 -2.99 5.50 9.49
CA ILE A 122 -3.10 5.27 10.93
C ILE A 122 -1.76 5.52 11.62
N TRP A 123 -0.65 5.05 11.06
CA TRP A 123 0.69 5.28 11.59
C TRP A 123 1.05 6.78 11.66
N ALA A 124 0.77 7.54 10.60
CA ALA A 124 1.05 8.98 10.57
C ALA A 124 0.27 9.76 11.63
N LYS A 125 -0.94 9.31 12.00
CA LYS A 125 -1.69 9.86 13.14
C LYS A 125 -1.06 9.51 14.48
N ASP A 126 -0.63 8.25 14.65
CA ASP A 126 -0.19 7.74 15.95
C ASP A 126 1.26 8.07 16.28
N ARG A 127 2.10 8.18 15.24
CA ARG A 127 3.55 8.37 15.37
C ARG A 127 4.00 9.44 14.39
N SER A 128 4.36 10.61 14.92
CA SER A 128 4.98 11.66 14.12
C SER A 128 6.48 11.36 13.98
N HIS A 129 6.96 11.15 12.75
CA HIS A 129 8.40 11.11 12.47
C HIS A 129 8.88 12.50 12.00
N PRO A 130 9.98 13.06 12.54
CA PRO A 130 10.40 14.44 12.23
C PRO A 130 10.65 14.70 10.73
N GLN A 131 11.12 13.69 9.98
CA GLN A 131 11.39 13.80 8.55
C GLN A 131 10.19 13.42 7.66
N LEU A 132 9.05 12.95 8.25
CA LEU A 132 7.84 12.67 7.48
C LEU A 132 7.24 13.99 6.96
N THR A 133 7.29 14.18 5.66
CA THR A 133 6.88 15.44 5.02
C THR A 133 5.53 15.34 4.33
N ALA A 134 5.20 14.20 3.75
CA ALA A 134 3.91 13.97 3.09
C ALA A 134 3.56 12.48 3.00
N LEU A 135 2.25 12.21 2.79
CA LEU A 135 1.73 10.89 2.41
C LEU A 135 1.18 10.95 0.98
N VAL A 136 1.46 9.92 0.20
CA VAL A 136 0.81 9.62 -1.08
C VAL A 136 0.15 8.25 -0.96
N LEU A 137 -1.18 8.22 -0.93
CA LEU A 137 -1.97 7.01 -0.75
C LEU A 137 -2.59 6.59 -2.08
N ASN A 138 -2.12 5.48 -2.64
CA ASN A 138 -2.59 4.88 -3.87
C ASN A 138 -3.67 3.84 -3.57
N SER A 139 -4.91 4.13 -3.93
CA SER A 139 -6.09 3.26 -3.73
C SER A 139 -6.14 2.65 -2.31
N PRO A 140 -6.07 3.48 -1.24
CA PRO A 140 -5.96 2.95 0.11
C PRO A 140 -7.17 2.12 0.50
N LEU A 141 -6.96 1.04 1.26
CA LEU A 141 -8.04 0.15 1.73
C LEU A 141 -8.94 0.87 2.74
N PHE A 142 -9.71 1.84 2.27
CA PHE A 142 -10.68 2.57 3.07
C PHE A 142 -12.10 2.01 2.99
N GLY A 143 -12.31 0.94 2.25
CA GLY A 143 -13.54 0.18 2.17
C GLY A 143 -13.43 -0.96 1.16
N LEU A 144 -14.30 -1.94 1.30
CA LEU A 144 -14.44 -3.05 0.37
C LEU A 144 -15.80 -2.97 -0.32
N PRO A 145 -15.88 -3.36 -1.60
CA PRO A 145 -17.17 -3.46 -2.28
C PRO A 145 -17.99 -4.59 -1.65
N MET A 146 -18.95 -4.23 -0.80
CA MET A 146 -19.82 -5.16 -0.11
C MET A 146 -21.28 -4.85 -0.38
N THR A 147 -22.07 -5.89 -0.67
CA THR A 147 -23.52 -5.77 -0.66
C THR A 147 -24.03 -5.47 0.76
N ARG A 148 -25.23 -4.91 0.88
CA ARG A 148 -25.87 -4.65 2.18
C ARG A 148 -25.94 -5.91 3.05
N GLY A 149 -26.25 -7.09 2.44
CA GLY A 149 -26.30 -8.36 3.14
C GLY A 149 -24.93 -8.78 3.69
N GLN A 150 -23.86 -8.65 2.91
CA GLN A 150 -22.48 -8.93 3.34
C GLN A 150 -22.05 -8.01 4.48
N ALA A 151 -22.43 -6.72 4.42
CA ALA A 151 -22.12 -5.77 5.48
C ALA A 151 -22.84 -6.10 6.80
N ILE A 152 -24.10 -6.57 6.75
CA ILE A 152 -24.85 -7.04 7.92
C ILE A 152 -24.20 -8.30 8.50
N LEU A 153 -23.86 -9.27 7.65
CA LEU A 153 -23.21 -10.52 8.07
C LEU A 153 -21.84 -10.24 8.71
N ALA A 154 -21.03 -9.36 8.12
CA ALA A 154 -19.74 -8.96 8.67
C ALA A 154 -19.88 -8.35 10.08
N ARG A 155 -20.93 -7.54 10.32
CA ARG A 155 -21.22 -7.00 11.66
C ARG A 155 -21.65 -8.08 12.65
N ALA A 156 -22.46 -9.06 12.23
CA ALA A 156 -22.92 -10.15 13.07
C ALA A 156 -21.77 -11.11 13.47
N VAL A 157 -20.75 -11.25 12.62
CA VAL A 157 -19.58 -12.11 12.88
C VAL A 157 -18.54 -11.42 13.77
N THR A 158 -18.57 -10.09 13.91
CA THR A 158 -17.60 -9.31 14.69
C THR A 158 -17.37 -9.84 16.13
N PRO A 159 -18.36 -10.28 16.91
CA PRO A 159 -18.13 -10.87 18.24
C PRO A 159 -17.35 -12.19 18.19
N ILE A 160 -17.59 -13.01 17.16
CA ILE A 160 -16.94 -14.31 16.96
C ILE A 160 -15.45 -14.10 16.64
N VAL A 161 -15.13 -13.04 15.91
CA VAL A 161 -13.76 -12.63 15.59
C VAL A 161 -12.91 -12.45 16.86
N LYS A 162 -13.48 -11.85 17.91
CA LYS A 162 -12.78 -11.67 19.20
C LYS A 162 -12.52 -12.98 19.95
N LEU A 163 -13.39 -13.97 19.80
CA LEU A 163 -13.27 -15.27 20.48
C LEU A 163 -12.32 -16.23 19.76
N ARG A 164 -12.20 -16.11 18.42
CA ARG A 164 -11.37 -16.98 17.58
C ARG A 164 -10.56 -16.14 16.57
N PRO A 165 -9.57 -15.37 17.02
CA PRO A 165 -8.85 -14.42 16.19
C PRO A 165 -8.09 -15.07 15.03
N SER A 166 -7.62 -16.29 15.17
CA SER A 166 -6.90 -17.04 14.12
C SER A 166 -7.84 -17.80 13.16
N MET A 167 -9.17 -17.69 13.32
CA MET A 167 -10.11 -18.34 12.42
C MET A 167 -9.97 -17.74 11.01
N ILE A 168 -9.84 -18.61 10.00
CA ILE A 168 -9.86 -18.19 8.60
C ILE A 168 -11.32 -17.87 8.23
N VAL A 169 -11.56 -16.63 7.81
CA VAL A 169 -12.90 -16.14 7.44
C VAL A 169 -13.09 -16.04 5.92
N SER A 170 -12.00 -16.06 5.16
CA SER A 170 -12.04 -16.04 3.70
C SER A 170 -10.82 -16.75 3.10
N ARG A 171 -11.03 -17.40 1.95
CA ARG A 171 -10.00 -17.96 1.08
C ARG A 171 -10.45 -17.73 -0.36
N VAL A 172 -10.41 -16.49 -0.81
CA VAL A 172 -10.85 -16.14 -2.17
C VAL A 172 -9.61 -16.00 -3.04
N PRO A 173 -9.53 -16.72 -4.18
CA PRO A 173 -8.52 -16.45 -5.20
C PRO A 173 -8.59 -14.98 -5.62
N SER A 174 -7.44 -14.41 -5.96
CA SER A 174 -7.35 -13.05 -6.48
C SER A 174 -7.21 -13.08 -7.99
N LEU A 175 -8.31 -12.90 -8.69
CA LEU A 175 -8.32 -12.76 -10.14
C LEU A 175 -7.51 -11.52 -10.57
N TYR A 176 -7.50 -10.48 -9.72
CA TYR A 176 -6.66 -9.30 -9.92
C TYR A 176 -5.17 -9.67 -10.00
N ASN A 177 -4.66 -10.44 -9.03
CA ASN A 177 -3.25 -10.86 -9.05
C ASN A 177 -2.94 -11.82 -10.18
N GLU A 178 -3.88 -12.72 -10.52
CA GLU A 178 -3.74 -13.63 -11.66
C GLU A 178 -3.58 -12.85 -12.96
N ARG A 179 -4.50 -11.93 -13.23
CA ARG A 179 -4.52 -11.13 -14.46
C ARG A 179 -3.45 -10.04 -14.53
N LEU A 180 -2.89 -9.65 -13.41
CA LEU A 180 -1.76 -8.71 -13.37
C LEU A 180 -0.46 -9.37 -13.80
N HIS A 181 -0.27 -10.65 -13.49
CA HIS A 181 0.94 -11.41 -13.80
C HIS A 181 1.01 -11.79 -15.29
N VAL A 182 2.23 -11.85 -15.85
CA VAL A 182 2.47 -12.21 -17.24
C VAL A 182 1.89 -13.59 -17.62
N SER A 183 1.88 -14.56 -16.72
CA SER A 183 1.26 -15.88 -16.97
C SER A 183 -0.27 -15.83 -17.09
N GLY A 184 -0.93 -14.80 -16.56
CA GLY A 184 -2.36 -14.54 -16.66
C GLY A 184 -2.74 -13.52 -17.74
N GLY A 185 -1.77 -13.14 -18.59
CA GLY A 185 -1.97 -12.17 -19.68
C GLY A 185 -1.71 -10.72 -19.29
N GLY A 186 -1.25 -10.45 -18.07
CA GLY A 186 -0.84 -9.13 -17.62
C GLY A 186 0.57 -8.75 -18.07
N THR A 187 1.09 -7.69 -17.51
CA THR A 187 2.42 -7.14 -17.84
C THR A 187 3.42 -7.19 -16.69
N ALA A 188 2.97 -7.53 -15.49
CA ALA A 188 3.82 -7.57 -14.30
C ALA A 188 4.47 -8.96 -14.13
N GLU A 189 5.74 -8.97 -13.75
CA GLU A 189 6.46 -10.17 -13.36
C GLU A 189 6.78 -10.09 -11.88
N PHE A 190 6.32 -11.08 -11.11
CA PHE A 190 6.56 -11.17 -9.67
C PHE A 190 6.56 -12.61 -9.18
N ASN A 191 7.12 -12.84 -8.00
CA ASN A 191 7.12 -14.16 -7.36
C ASN A 191 5.72 -14.50 -6.85
N GLN A 192 5.08 -15.49 -7.46
CA GLN A 192 3.72 -15.91 -7.13
C GLN A 192 3.59 -16.63 -5.77
N GLU A 193 4.69 -17.06 -5.14
CA GLU A 193 4.67 -17.55 -3.77
C GLU A 193 4.56 -16.38 -2.75
N TRP A 194 5.07 -15.20 -3.12
CA TRP A 194 5.02 -13.99 -2.28
C TRP A 194 3.79 -13.12 -2.56
N LYS A 195 3.23 -13.21 -3.78
CA LYS A 195 1.99 -12.55 -4.22
C LYS A 195 1.15 -13.58 -4.96
N SER A 196 0.30 -14.29 -4.20
CA SER A 196 -0.37 -15.49 -4.69
C SER A 196 -1.65 -15.18 -5.47
N PRO A 197 -1.76 -15.61 -6.74
CA PRO A 197 -3.02 -15.60 -7.47
C PRO A 197 -4.11 -16.48 -6.84
N ALA A 198 -3.72 -17.58 -6.19
CA ALA A 198 -4.66 -18.42 -5.46
C ALA A 198 -5.27 -17.72 -4.22
N GLY A 199 -4.86 -16.48 -3.94
CA GLY A 199 -5.22 -15.76 -2.75
C GLY A 199 -4.52 -16.29 -1.50
N ILE A 200 -4.59 -15.53 -0.44
CA ILE A 200 -4.07 -15.91 0.89
C ILE A 200 -5.22 -15.95 1.89
N PRO A 201 -5.15 -16.84 2.90
CA PRO A 201 -6.20 -16.94 3.90
C PRO A 201 -6.31 -15.65 4.71
N THR A 202 -7.50 -15.05 4.73
CA THR A 202 -7.79 -13.89 5.57
C THR A 202 -8.29 -14.35 6.93
N THR A 203 -7.63 -13.90 8.01
CA THR A 203 -8.01 -14.25 9.37
C THR A 203 -9.02 -13.29 9.97
N ALA A 204 -9.73 -13.74 10.98
CA ALA A 204 -10.67 -12.92 11.73
C ALA A 204 -9.98 -11.71 12.39
N ARG A 205 -8.75 -11.85 12.90
CA ARG A 205 -7.98 -10.76 13.50
C ARG A 205 -7.59 -9.70 12.46
N TRP A 206 -7.22 -10.10 11.24
CA TRP A 206 -6.96 -9.17 10.14
C TRP A 206 -8.20 -8.31 9.82
N VAL A 207 -9.37 -8.95 9.69
CA VAL A 207 -10.64 -8.24 9.49
C VAL A 207 -10.93 -7.29 10.64
N GLY A 208 -10.68 -7.73 11.88
CA GLY A 208 -10.82 -6.90 13.07
C GLY A 208 -9.91 -5.68 13.07
N ALA A 209 -8.64 -5.85 12.66
CA ALA A 209 -7.66 -4.77 12.55
C ALA A 209 -8.09 -3.73 11.50
N VAL A 210 -8.49 -4.19 10.29
CA VAL A 210 -8.94 -3.32 9.19
C VAL A 210 -10.21 -2.55 9.58
N THR A 211 -11.23 -3.25 10.10
CA THR A 211 -12.50 -2.59 10.49
C THR A 211 -12.32 -1.65 11.67
N GLY A 212 -11.39 -1.95 12.59
CA GLY A 212 -10.99 -1.07 13.67
C GLY A 212 -10.34 0.21 13.14
N ALA A 213 -9.45 0.10 12.14
CA ALA A 213 -8.83 1.23 11.47
C ALA A 213 -9.84 2.12 10.74
N TRP A 214 -10.82 1.52 10.04
CA TRP A 214 -11.91 2.29 9.40
C TRP A 214 -12.70 3.14 10.41
N LYS A 215 -13.02 2.57 11.58
CA LYS A 215 -13.70 3.33 12.65
C LYS A 215 -12.88 4.51 13.14
N ARG A 216 -11.55 4.37 13.19
CA ARG A 216 -10.66 5.46 13.55
C ARG A 216 -10.69 6.57 12.50
N ILE A 217 -10.65 6.22 11.19
CA ILE A 217 -10.79 7.19 10.10
C ILE A 217 -12.14 7.89 10.17
N ASP A 218 -13.23 7.13 10.39
CA ASP A 218 -14.60 7.68 10.50
C ASP A 218 -14.73 8.69 11.66
N GLY A 219 -13.85 8.64 12.67
CA GLY A 219 -13.74 9.61 13.75
C GLY A 219 -12.86 10.84 13.47
N GLY A 220 -12.22 10.89 12.29
CA GLY A 220 -11.23 11.92 11.94
C GLY A 220 -9.83 11.57 12.43
N LEU A 221 -8.81 11.70 11.56
CA LEU A 221 -7.42 11.43 11.95
C LEU A 221 -6.62 12.69 12.27
N ASP A 222 -7.00 13.87 11.74
CA ASP A 222 -6.29 15.14 11.92
C ASP A 222 -4.78 15.03 11.63
N ILE A 223 -4.43 14.41 10.51
CA ILE A 223 -3.04 14.32 10.04
C ILE A 223 -2.58 15.74 9.66
N ALA A 224 -1.52 16.20 10.28
CA ALA A 224 -1.06 17.60 10.13
C ALA A 224 -0.27 17.86 8.84
N ILE A 225 0.35 16.82 8.27
CA ILE A 225 1.14 16.91 7.03
C ILE A 225 0.24 16.83 5.78
N PRO A 226 0.72 17.27 4.61
CA PRO A 226 0.02 17.07 3.33
C PRO A 226 -0.24 15.60 3.03
N VAL A 227 -1.44 15.28 2.56
CA VAL A 227 -1.84 13.92 2.15
C VAL A 227 -2.47 13.99 0.76
N LEU A 228 -1.95 13.22 -0.19
CA LEU A 228 -2.60 12.96 -1.47
C LEU A 228 -3.27 11.59 -1.41
N VAL A 229 -4.57 11.53 -1.69
CA VAL A 229 -5.31 10.27 -1.86
C VAL A 229 -5.68 10.10 -3.31
N ALA A 230 -4.99 9.18 -3.98
CA ALA A 230 -5.29 8.82 -5.36
C ALA A 230 -6.18 7.57 -5.41
N ARG A 231 -7.14 7.55 -6.32
CA ARG A 231 -8.05 6.43 -6.54
C ARG A 231 -8.52 6.34 -7.99
N SER A 232 -8.97 5.17 -8.40
CA SER A 232 -9.76 5.03 -9.63
C SER A 232 -11.06 5.83 -9.56
N ALA A 233 -11.57 6.26 -10.70
CA ALA A 233 -12.87 6.92 -10.81
C ALA A 233 -14.02 5.96 -10.48
N ALA A 234 -13.88 4.66 -10.78
CA ALA A 234 -14.94 3.68 -10.66
C ALA A 234 -14.51 2.41 -9.93
N THR A 235 -15.47 1.74 -9.28
CA THR A 235 -15.35 0.38 -8.75
C THR A 235 -16.13 -0.59 -9.61
N GLY A 236 -15.56 -1.75 -9.91
CA GLY A 236 -16.22 -2.84 -10.63
C GLY A 236 -16.07 -4.19 -9.90
N PRO A 237 -16.78 -5.23 -10.36
CA PRO A 237 -16.66 -6.55 -9.79
C PRO A 237 -15.31 -7.21 -10.17
N GLU A 238 -14.68 -7.93 -9.24
CA GLU A 238 -13.58 -8.84 -9.52
C GLU A 238 -14.15 -10.14 -10.12
N SER A 239 -14.42 -10.10 -11.44
CA SER A 239 -15.09 -11.17 -12.18
C SER A 239 -14.57 -11.26 -13.60
N ASP A 240 -14.54 -12.48 -14.17
CA ASP A 240 -14.16 -12.72 -15.57
C ASP A 240 -15.10 -12.02 -16.56
N ASP A 241 -16.36 -11.85 -16.19
CA ASP A 241 -17.37 -11.20 -17.02
C ASP A 241 -17.30 -9.66 -16.98
N ASN A 242 -16.39 -9.07 -16.20
CA ASN A 242 -16.24 -7.62 -16.13
C ASN A 242 -15.48 -7.08 -17.36
N PRO A 243 -16.13 -6.41 -18.31
CA PRO A 243 -15.48 -5.87 -19.50
C PRO A 243 -14.50 -4.73 -19.18
N ASN A 244 -14.65 -4.08 -18.02
CA ASN A 244 -13.86 -2.95 -17.56
C ASN A 244 -12.84 -3.35 -16.48
N PHE A 245 -12.44 -4.63 -16.42
CA PHE A 245 -11.57 -5.15 -15.38
C PHE A 245 -10.26 -4.35 -15.23
N TYR A 246 -9.68 -3.90 -16.34
CA TYR A 246 -8.42 -3.16 -16.38
C TYR A 246 -8.58 -1.62 -16.35
N SER A 247 -9.82 -1.13 -16.24
CA SER A 247 -10.14 0.31 -16.22
C SER A 247 -11.01 0.72 -14.99
N GLN A 248 -11.06 -0.15 -13.99
CA GLN A 248 -11.77 0.06 -12.73
C GLN A 248 -10.97 -0.50 -11.56
N ASP A 249 -11.24 -0.02 -10.35
CA ASP A 249 -10.79 -0.70 -9.14
C ASP A 249 -11.72 -1.89 -8.85
N VAL A 250 -11.18 -3.11 -8.96
CA VAL A 250 -11.94 -4.34 -8.70
C VAL A 250 -11.73 -4.88 -7.28
N VAL A 251 -10.91 -4.20 -6.46
CA VAL A 251 -10.50 -4.66 -5.13
C VAL A 251 -11.11 -3.82 -4.02
N VAL A 252 -11.08 -2.48 -4.14
CA VAL A 252 -11.56 -1.57 -3.09
C VAL A 252 -12.75 -0.72 -3.57
N ASP A 253 -13.51 -0.21 -2.61
CA ASP A 253 -14.66 0.67 -2.88
C ASP A 253 -14.18 2.12 -3.01
N THR A 254 -14.15 2.65 -4.23
CA THR A 254 -13.73 4.02 -4.54
C THR A 254 -14.65 5.07 -3.93
N VAL A 255 -15.92 4.74 -3.69
CA VAL A 255 -16.89 5.63 -3.00
C VAL A 255 -16.54 5.71 -1.51
N ALA A 256 -16.15 4.59 -0.90
CA ALA A 256 -15.70 4.60 0.49
C ALA A 256 -14.37 5.37 0.64
N ILE A 257 -13.44 5.29 -0.34
CA ILE A 257 -12.23 6.10 -0.36
C ILE A 257 -12.62 7.60 -0.41
N ALA A 258 -13.44 8.00 -1.38
CA ALA A 258 -13.87 9.39 -1.53
C ALA A 258 -14.50 9.96 -0.26
N ARG A 259 -15.35 9.16 0.41
CA ARG A 259 -16.02 9.56 1.66
C ARG A 259 -15.03 9.77 2.81
N ARG A 260 -13.98 8.94 2.92
CA ARG A 260 -13.01 8.98 4.03
C ARG A 260 -11.84 9.93 3.77
N THR A 261 -11.56 10.27 2.53
CA THR A 261 -10.47 11.20 2.17
C THR A 261 -10.50 12.49 2.99
N PRO A 262 -11.60 13.26 3.10
CA PRO A 262 -11.63 14.51 3.87
C PRO A 262 -11.47 14.31 5.38
N LEU A 263 -11.59 13.08 5.88
CA LEU A 263 -11.46 12.75 7.31
C LEU A 263 -10.00 12.51 7.74
N LEU A 264 -9.06 12.52 6.79
CA LEU A 264 -7.64 12.32 7.12
C LEU A 264 -6.99 13.55 7.73
N GLY A 265 -7.37 14.76 7.30
CA GLY A 265 -6.82 16.01 7.80
C GLY A 265 -7.10 17.20 6.88
N ALA A 266 -6.86 18.40 7.37
CA ALA A 266 -7.17 19.64 6.66
C ALA A 266 -6.31 19.87 5.37
N ARG A 267 -5.16 19.19 5.26
CA ARG A 267 -4.23 19.29 4.11
C ARG A 267 -4.34 18.06 3.20
N THR A 268 -5.53 17.49 3.07
CA THR A 268 -5.77 16.30 2.24
C THR A 268 -6.32 16.71 0.89
N GLU A 269 -5.70 16.21 -0.17
CA GLU A 269 -6.10 16.39 -1.56
C GLU A 269 -6.53 15.05 -2.16
N ALA A 270 -7.48 15.07 -3.10
CA ALA A 270 -7.92 13.90 -3.84
C ALA A 270 -7.45 13.96 -5.29
N LEU A 271 -6.92 12.84 -5.81
CA LEU A 271 -6.60 12.63 -7.21
C LEU A 271 -7.44 11.48 -7.75
N VAL A 272 -8.29 11.76 -8.72
CA VAL A 272 -9.17 10.76 -9.33
C VAL A 272 -8.64 10.43 -10.72
N ILE A 273 -8.42 9.13 -10.98
CA ILE A 273 -7.88 8.64 -12.23
C ILE A 273 -8.96 7.90 -13.01
N GLU A 274 -9.36 8.48 -14.13
CA GLU A 274 -10.25 7.81 -15.09
C GLU A 274 -9.55 6.57 -15.65
N ASP A 275 -10.29 5.49 -15.80
CA ASP A 275 -9.79 4.20 -16.28
C ASP A 275 -8.61 3.62 -15.47
N GLY A 276 -8.43 4.06 -14.23
CA GLY A 276 -7.40 3.55 -13.33
C GLY A 276 -7.74 2.17 -12.78
N MET A 277 -6.75 1.28 -12.67
CA MET A 277 -6.84 0.00 -11.96
C MET A 277 -6.71 0.20 -10.44
N HIS A 278 -6.79 -0.91 -9.67
CA HIS A 278 -6.56 -0.89 -8.23
C HIS A 278 -5.18 -0.34 -7.85
N ASP A 279 -4.10 -0.84 -8.43
CA ASP A 279 -2.80 -0.18 -8.34
C ASP A 279 -2.66 0.78 -9.53
N LEU A 280 -2.81 2.07 -9.28
CA LEU A 280 -2.77 3.11 -10.32
C LEU A 280 -1.43 3.14 -11.04
N SER A 281 -0.35 2.72 -10.39
CA SER A 281 0.99 2.62 -11.00
C SER A 281 1.11 1.46 -12.00
N GLN A 282 0.17 0.52 -11.97
CA GLN A 282 0.08 -0.64 -12.87
C GLN A 282 -1.02 -0.50 -13.93
N SER A 283 -1.69 0.66 -13.97
CA SER A 283 -2.72 0.94 -14.97
C SER A 283 -2.15 0.99 -16.38
N ALA A 284 -3.02 0.98 -17.37
CA ALA A 284 -2.67 1.23 -18.77
C ALA A 284 -1.89 2.57 -18.93
N PRO A 285 -1.11 2.76 -20.00
CA PRO A 285 -0.19 3.90 -20.11
C PRO A 285 -0.81 5.27 -19.79
N GLY A 286 -1.97 5.62 -20.35
CA GLY A 286 -2.60 6.93 -20.13
C GLY A 286 -3.00 7.18 -18.66
N PRO A 287 -3.82 6.33 -18.03
CA PRO A 287 -4.16 6.42 -16.61
C PRO A 287 -2.93 6.38 -15.69
N ARG A 288 -1.93 5.54 -16.02
CA ARG A 288 -0.67 5.47 -15.29
C ARG A 288 0.09 6.79 -15.33
N GLU A 289 0.22 7.39 -16.52
CA GLU A 289 0.87 8.69 -16.70
C GLU A 289 0.14 9.78 -15.92
N ALA A 290 -1.18 9.87 -16.03
CA ALA A 290 -2.00 10.85 -15.29
C ALA A 290 -1.80 10.70 -13.76
N TYR A 291 -1.73 9.48 -13.26
CA TYR A 291 -1.43 9.21 -11.85
C TYR A 291 -0.03 9.70 -11.47
N LEU A 292 0.98 9.31 -12.24
CA LEU A 292 2.38 9.64 -11.94
C LEU A 292 2.65 11.14 -12.05
N GLU A 293 2.02 11.84 -13.00
CA GLU A 293 2.09 13.30 -13.13
C GLU A 293 1.44 14.00 -11.93
N GLY A 294 0.23 13.61 -11.56
CA GLY A 294 -0.45 14.17 -10.38
C GLY A 294 0.33 13.97 -9.09
N VAL A 295 0.98 12.81 -8.92
CA VAL A 295 1.88 12.55 -7.80
C VAL A 295 3.13 13.46 -7.87
N ALA A 296 3.74 13.63 -9.05
CA ALA A 296 4.92 14.48 -9.22
C ALA A 296 4.62 15.95 -8.92
N GLU A 297 3.46 16.46 -9.37
CA GLU A 297 2.99 17.81 -9.07
C GLU A 297 2.78 18.01 -7.56
N PHE A 298 2.09 17.09 -6.89
CA PHE A 298 1.89 17.15 -5.46
C PHE A 298 3.23 17.17 -4.70
N VAL A 299 4.14 16.26 -5.02
CA VAL A 299 5.45 16.16 -4.38
C VAL A 299 6.29 17.42 -4.62
N THR A 300 6.24 17.98 -5.82
CA THR A 300 6.95 19.23 -6.14
C THR A 300 6.44 20.39 -5.29
N ARG A 301 5.11 20.53 -5.13
CA ARG A 301 4.53 21.56 -4.26
C ARG A 301 4.88 21.38 -2.78
N VAL A 302 5.00 20.16 -2.32
CA VAL A 302 5.32 19.86 -0.90
C VAL A 302 6.79 20.10 -0.59
N LEU A 303 7.68 19.94 -1.56
CA LEU A 303 9.14 20.12 -1.40
C LEU A 303 9.63 21.53 -1.76
N SER A 304 8.76 22.41 -2.27
CA SER A 304 9.05 23.84 -2.52
C SER A 304 8.83 24.65 -1.23
#